data_2aafd913cb006100c9172a82ac835793
#
_entry.id   2aafd913cb006100c9172a82ac835793
#
_cell.length_a   1.000
_cell.length_b   1.000
_cell.length_c   1.000
_cell.angle_alpha   90.00
_cell.angle_beta   90.00
_cell.angle_gamma   90.00
#
_symmetry.space_group_name_H-M   'P 1'
#
loop_
_entity.id
_entity.type
_entity.pdbx_description
1 polymer ?
#
loop_
_entity_poly.entity_id
_entity_poly.type
_entity_poly.pdbx_seq_one_letter_code
_entity_poly.pdbx_strand_id
1 'polypeptide(L)'
;QGIVVAEQLAGKEPSVNLDVVPGCVYTDPEIASAGITEDAAKEQGIKVKTGKFIMSANGKSLITKEERGFIKIVADEETDVILGAQMMCARATDMVGEFVTAIANKMTVAQLLKGMRAHPTYNEGIGEALEEAEGGAIHVVPKKKK
;
A
#
# COMPACT_ATOMS: atom_id res chain seq x y z
N GLN A 1 -16.02 0.28 -13.36
CA GLN A 1 -16.23 -0.57 -14.54
C GLN A 1 -17.29 0.02 -15.45
N GLY A 2 -18.52 0.35 -14.97
CA GLY A 2 -19.59 0.91 -15.82
C GLY A 2 -19.22 2.16 -16.59
N ILE A 3 -18.49 3.10 -15.97
CA ILE A 3 -17.99 4.31 -16.63
C ILE A 3 -17.05 3.96 -17.77
N VAL A 4 -16.10 3.06 -17.55
CA VAL A 4 -15.13 2.58 -18.57
C VAL A 4 -15.85 1.99 -19.77
N VAL A 5 -16.86 1.13 -19.53
CA VAL A 5 -17.66 0.56 -20.62
C VAL A 5 -18.39 1.63 -21.41
N ALA A 6 -18.99 2.60 -20.72
CA ALA A 6 -19.69 3.71 -21.38
C ALA A 6 -18.73 4.60 -22.20
N GLU A 7 -17.54 4.88 -21.69
CA GLU A 7 -16.50 5.63 -22.40
C GLU A 7 -16.02 4.89 -23.64
N GLN A 8 -15.74 3.59 -23.54
CA GLN A 8 -15.33 2.75 -24.67
C GLN A 8 -16.41 2.67 -25.76
N LEU A 9 -17.68 2.50 -25.38
CA LEU A 9 -18.80 2.49 -26.32
C LEU A 9 -18.98 3.86 -27.01
N ALA A 10 -18.61 4.94 -26.32
CA ALA A 10 -18.61 6.30 -26.88
C ALA A 10 -17.32 6.64 -27.68
N GLY A 11 -16.43 5.67 -27.90
CA GLY A 11 -15.15 5.87 -28.61
C GLY A 11 -14.14 6.75 -27.86
N LYS A 12 -14.26 6.83 -26.54
CA LYS A 12 -13.32 7.57 -25.66
C LYS A 12 -12.32 6.64 -25.02
N GLU A 13 -11.14 7.17 -24.73
CA GLU A 13 -10.17 6.48 -23.87
C GLU A 13 -10.72 6.38 -22.44
N PRO A 14 -10.58 5.23 -21.78
CA PRO A 14 -11.03 5.05 -20.40
C PRO A 14 -10.35 6.01 -19.43
N SER A 15 -11.14 6.68 -18.59
CA SER A 15 -10.65 7.60 -17.55
C SER A 15 -10.07 6.87 -16.32
N VAL A 16 -10.36 5.57 -16.18
CA VAL A 16 -9.93 4.74 -15.05
C VAL A 16 -9.12 3.54 -15.55
N ASN A 17 -7.96 3.32 -14.97
CA ASN A 17 -7.16 2.12 -15.20
C ASN A 17 -7.74 0.93 -14.42
N LEU A 18 -8.25 -0.07 -15.12
CA LEU A 18 -8.82 -1.29 -14.53
C LEU A 18 -7.76 -2.37 -14.20
N ASP A 19 -6.48 -2.14 -14.53
CA ASP A 19 -5.39 -3.05 -14.11
C ASP A 19 -5.08 -2.90 -12.60
N VAL A 20 -5.54 -1.79 -12.00
CA VAL A 20 -5.33 -1.50 -10.58
C VAL A 20 -6.67 -1.32 -9.88
N VAL A 21 -7.31 -2.44 -9.55
CA VAL A 21 -8.60 -2.45 -8.84
C VAL A 21 -8.34 -2.74 -7.36
N PRO A 22 -8.79 -1.88 -6.42
CA PRO A 22 -8.67 -2.18 -5.00
C PRO A 22 -9.60 -3.32 -4.60
N GLY A 23 -9.08 -4.26 -3.82
CA GLY A 23 -9.84 -5.29 -3.12
C GLY A 23 -10.10 -4.86 -1.68
N CYS A 24 -11.37 -4.83 -1.23
CA CYS A 24 -11.75 -4.40 0.10
C CYS A 24 -12.66 -5.41 0.79
N VAL A 25 -12.38 -5.71 2.06
CA VAL A 25 -13.22 -6.54 2.93
C VAL A 25 -13.50 -5.75 4.22
N TYR A 26 -14.77 -5.51 4.48
CA TYR A 26 -15.26 -4.61 5.54
C TYR A 26 -15.49 -5.36 6.86
N THR A 27 -14.45 -6.06 7.30
CA THR A 27 -14.40 -6.77 8.58
C THR A 27 -13.83 -5.85 9.69
N ASP A 28 -13.68 -6.37 10.90
CA ASP A 28 -12.97 -5.73 12.01
C ASP A 28 -11.77 -6.62 12.44
N PRO A 29 -10.52 -6.22 12.15
CA PRO A 29 -10.10 -5.08 11.34
C PRO A 29 -10.44 -5.23 9.86
N GLU A 30 -10.51 -4.10 9.14
CA GLU A 30 -10.69 -4.08 7.70
C GLU A 30 -9.49 -4.69 6.97
N ILE A 31 -9.75 -5.25 5.76
CA ILE A 31 -8.71 -5.75 4.88
C ILE A 31 -8.80 -5.01 3.55
N ALA A 32 -7.67 -4.53 3.04
CA ALA A 32 -7.61 -3.92 1.73
C ALA A 32 -6.31 -4.28 1.00
N SER A 33 -6.39 -4.34 -0.33
CA SER A 33 -5.23 -4.60 -1.17
C SER A 33 -5.34 -3.88 -2.50
N ALA A 34 -4.19 -3.58 -3.10
CA ALA A 34 -4.07 -3.10 -4.47
C ALA A 34 -2.80 -3.68 -5.10
N GLY A 35 -2.81 -3.93 -6.41
CA GLY A 35 -1.67 -4.48 -7.13
C GLY A 35 -1.32 -5.92 -6.75
N ILE A 36 -0.05 -6.30 -6.92
CA ILE A 36 0.43 -7.68 -6.74
C ILE A 36 0.92 -7.94 -5.30
N THR A 37 0.87 -9.21 -4.90
CA THR A 37 1.49 -9.68 -3.66
C THR A 37 2.96 -10.04 -3.89
N GLU A 38 3.73 -10.16 -2.80
CA GLU A 38 5.12 -10.65 -2.86
C GLU A 38 5.19 -12.07 -3.48
N ASP A 39 4.23 -12.94 -3.15
CA ASP A 39 4.19 -14.30 -3.69
C ASP A 39 3.90 -14.29 -5.21
N ALA A 40 2.93 -13.48 -5.64
CA ALA A 40 2.64 -13.32 -7.07
C ALA A 40 3.82 -12.72 -7.85
N ALA A 41 4.55 -11.76 -7.27
CA ALA A 41 5.76 -11.22 -7.87
C ALA A 41 6.83 -12.32 -8.03
N LYS A 42 7.01 -13.16 -7.01
CA LYS A 42 7.95 -14.27 -7.01
C LYS A 42 7.62 -15.31 -8.09
N GLU A 43 6.33 -15.66 -8.22
CA GLU A 43 5.85 -16.58 -9.27
C GLU A 43 6.09 -16.02 -10.67
N GLN A 44 6.03 -14.70 -10.84
CA GLN A 44 6.31 -14.00 -12.10
C GLN A 44 7.81 -13.73 -12.33
N GLY A 45 8.69 -14.11 -11.41
CA GLY A 45 10.12 -13.87 -11.50
C GLY A 45 10.52 -12.40 -11.31
N ILE A 46 9.64 -11.58 -10.75
CA ILE A 46 9.90 -10.17 -10.47
C ILE A 46 10.65 -10.07 -9.12
N LYS A 47 11.82 -9.44 -9.13
CA LYS A 47 12.56 -9.14 -7.90
C LYS A 47 11.92 -7.97 -7.18
N VAL A 48 11.55 -8.17 -5.92
CA VAL A 48 10.86 -7.16 -5.14
C VAL A 48 11.51 -6.95 -3.78
N LYS A 49 11.45 -5.72 -3.30
CA LYS A 49 11.65 -5.36 -1.91
C LYS A 49 10.30 -5.13 -1.24
N THR A 50 10.23 -5.39 0.05
CA THR A 50 9.01 -5.24 0.83
C THR A 50 9.27 -4.48 2.12
N GLY A 51 8.31 -3.64 2.51
CA GLY A 51 8.27 -3.06 3.83
C GLY A 51 6.99 -3.43 4.55
N LYS A 52 7.07 -3.67 5.84
CA LYS A 52 5.92 -4.08 6.67
C LYS A 52 5.94 -3.37 8.01
N PHE A 53 4.87 -2.65 8.30
CA PHE A 53 4.66 -2.00 9.58
C PHE A 53 3.53 -2.68 10.36
N ILE A 54 3.74 -2.92 11.65
CA ILE A 54 2.74 -3.53 12.54
C ILE A 54 2.00 -2.41 13.29
N MET A 55 0.69 -2.39 13.20
CA MET A 55 -0.15 -1.29 13.69
C MET A 55 -0.15 -1.13 15.21
N SER A 56 0.31 -2.11 15.97
CA SER A 56 0.50 -1.95 17.42
C SER A 56 1.59 -0.92 17.79
N ALA A 57 2.41 -0.51 16.84
CA ALA A 57 3.37 0.59 17.01
C ALA A 57 2.85 1.95 16.50
N ASN A 58 1.63 2.00 15.95
CA ASN A 58 1.04 3.23 15.43
C ASN A 58 0.33 4.01 16.54
N GLY A 59 0.66 5.28 16.73
CA GLY A 59 0.12 6.12 17.79
C GLY A 59 -1.40 6.27 17.74
N LYS A 60 -2.01 6.38 16.55
CA LYS A 60 -3.46 6.47 16.42
C LYS A 60 -4.13 5.16 16.81
N SER A 61 -3.56 4.03 16.42
CA SER A 61 -4.07 2.70 16.79
C SER A 61 -4.09 2.50 18.30
N LEU A 62 -3.05 2.95 19.01
CA LEU A 62 -2.98 2.92 20.48
C LEU A 62 -4.07 3.79 21.13
N ILE A 63 -4.28 5.01 20.61
CA ILE A 63 -5.32 5.93 21.12
C ILE A 63 -6.72 5.31 20.99
N THR A 64 -7.00 4.67 19.88
CA THR A 64 -8.33 4.12 19.56
C THR A 64 -8.50 2.67 20.01
N LYS A 65 -7.44 2.01 20.49
CA LYS A 65 -7.39 0.57 20.85
C LYS A 65 -7.66 -0.35 19.66
N GLU A 66 -7.26 0.08 18.47
CA GLU A 66 -7.39 -0.66 17.21
C GLU A 66 -6.00 -1.07 16.68
N GLU A 67 -5.25 -1.77 17.51
CA GLU A 67 -3.81 -2.08 17.32
C GLU A 67 -3.57 -3.31 16.43
N ARG A 68 -4.63 -4.03 16.07
CA ARG A 68 -4.52 -5.27 15.29
C ARG A 68 -4.19 -4.96 13.84
N GLY A 69 -3.16 -5.66 13.34
CA GLY A 69 -2.90 -5.74 11.92
C GLY A 69 -1.58 -5.13 11.48
N PHE A 70 -1.51 -4.90 10.19
CA PHE A 70 -0.29 -4.45 9.52
C PHE A 70 -0.60 -3.71 8.22
N ILE A 71 0.41 -2.98 7.75
CA ILE A 71 0.49 -2.45 6.39
C ILE A 71 1.76 -3.04 5.76
N LYS A 72 1.63 -3.66 4.58
CA LYS A 72 2.74 -4.20 3.80
C LYS A 72 2.73 -3.59 2.41
N ILE A 73 3.90 -3.20 1.93
CA ILE A 73 4.11 -2.74 0.55
C ILE A 73 5.02 -3.71 -0.20
N VAL A 74 4.86 -3.74 -1.50
CA VAL A 74 5.69 -4.48 -2.46
C VAL A 74 6.15 -3.50 -3.51
N ALA A 75 7.46 -3.36 -3.69
CA ALA A 75 8.06 -2.49 -4.69
C ALA A 75 9.09 -3.27 -5.51
N ASP A 76 9.25 -2.90 -6.75
CA ASP A 76 10.29 -3.44 -7.62
C ASP A 76 11.67 -3.08 -7.05
N GLU A 77 12.58 -4.07 -6.94
CA GLU A 77 13.89 -3.89 -6.31
C GLU A 77 14.82 -2.99 -7.14
N GLU A 78 14.66 -2.99 -8.46
CA GLU A 78 15.53 -2.27 -9.39
C GLU A 78 15.04 -0.85 -9.67
N THR A 79 13.73 -0.70 -9.89
CA THR A 79 13.14 0.58 -10.31
C THR A 79 12.54 1.39 -9.17
N ASP A 80 12.40 0.80 -7.99
CA ASP A 80 11.73 1.39 -6.82
C ASP A 80 10.22 1.61 -7.00
N VAL A 81 9.62 1.19 -8.12
CA VAL A 81 8.21 1.40 -8.40
C VAL A 81 7.34 0.54 -7.49
N ILE A 82 6.32 1.15 -6.89
CA ILE A 82 5.34 0.44 -6.06
C ILE A 82 4.48 -0.46 -6.95
N LEU A 83 4.49 -1.76 -6.68
CA LEU A 83 3.76 -2.78 -7.42
C LEU A 83 2.52 -3.29 -6.68
N GLY A 84 2.50 -3.15 -5.36
CA GLY A 84 1.38 -3.62 -4.58
C GLY A 84 1.41 -3.21 -3.12
N ALA A 85 0.26 -3.32 -2.48
CA ALA A 85 0.08 -3.13 -1.04
C ALA A 85 -0.99 -4.06 -0.50
N GLN A 86 -0.78 -4.57 0.70
CA GLN A 86 -1.74 -5.38 1.46
C GLN A 86 -1.83 -4.81 2.87
N MET A 87 -3.06 -4.57 3.31
CA MET A 87 -3.35 -4.01 4.62
C MET A 87 -4.41 -4.83 5.33
N MET A 88 -4.21 -5.04 6.61
CA MET A 88 -5.24 -5.51 7.53
C MET A 88 -5.13 -4.62 8.77
N CYS A 89 -5.99 -3.63 8.89
CA CYS A 89 -5.97 -2.68 10.00
C CYS A 89 -7.24 -1.81 10.00
N ALA A 90 -7.42 -1.02 11.04
CA ALA A 90 -8.46 0.01 11.05
C ALA A 90 -8.28 0.98 9.87
N ARG A 91 -9.37 1.29 9.20
CA ARG A 91 -9.40 2.21 8.03
C ARG A 91 -8.59 1.74 6.82
N ALA A 92 -8.30 0.47 6.68
CA ALA A 92 -7.57 -0.05 5.53
C ALA A 92 -8.29 0.26 4.21
N THR A 93 -9.61 0.16 4.19
CA THR A 93 -10.43 0.41 2.99
C THR A 93 -10.46 1.88 2.57
N ASP A 94 -10.31 2.81 3.53
CA ASP A 94 -10.17 4.24 3.25
C ASP A 94 -8.75 4.60 2.75
N MET A 95 -7.72 3.92 3.29
CA MET A 95 -6.32 4.22 2.99
C MET A 95 -5.80 3.61 1.69
N VAL A 96 -6.40 2.52 1.19
CA VAL A 96 -5.94 1.81 -0.01
C VAL A 96 -5.91 2.68 -1.26
N GLY A 97 -6.72 3.73 -1.32
CA GLY A 97 -6.76 4.69 -2.42
C GLY A 97 -5.42 5.37 -2.69
N GLU A 98 -4.57 5.58 -1.66
CA GLU A 98 -3.22 6.10 -1.81
C GLU A 98 -2.36 5.17 -2.68
N PHE A 99 -2.42 3.87 -2.41
CA PHE A 99 -1.68 2.87 -3.18
C PHE A 99 -2.24 2.66 -4.59
N VAL A 100 -3.56 2.69 -4.75
CA VAL A 100 -4.18 2.64 -6.09
C VAL A 100 -3.65 3.79 -6.96
N THR A 101 -3.60 5.00 -6.41
CA THR A 101 -3.05 6.17 -7.10
C THR A 101 -1.57 6.00 -7.39
N ALA A 102 -0.78 5.52 -6.42
CA ALA A 102 0.65 5.32 -6.59
C ALA A 102 0.95 4.27 -7.69
N ILE A 103 0.27 3.13 -7.68
CA ILE A 103 0.49 2.04 -8.64
C ILE A 103 0.04 2.48 -10.05
N ALA A 104 -1.15 3.09 -10.17
CA ALA A 104 -1.68 3.55 -11.46
C ALA A 104 -0.78 4.58 -12.14
N ASN A 105 -0.04 5.38 -11.36
CA ASN A 105 0.90 6.39 -11.84
C ASN A 105 2.36 5.92 -11.79
N LYS A 106 2.63 4.64 -11.51
CA LYS A 106 3.99 4.08 -11.41
C LYS A 106 4.91 4.87 -10.49
N MET A 107 4.37 5.33 -9.37
CA MET A 107 5.15 6.08 -8.39
C MET A 107 6.16 5.17 -7.68
N THR A 108 7.32 5.71 -7.38
CA THR A 108 8.33 5.04 -6.58
C THR A 108 8.06 5.20 -5.08
N VAL A 109 8.66 4.33 -4.26
CA VAL A 109 8.65 4.44 -2.80
C VAL A 109 9.18 5.81 -2.37
N ALA A 110 10.29 6.24 -2.96
CA ALA A 110 10.90 7.54 -2.69
C ALA A 110 9.98 8.73 -3.03
N GLN A 111 9.16 8.62 -4.09
CA GLN A 111 8.20 9.65 -4.44
C GLN A 111 7.04 9.71 -3.45
N LEU A 112 6.50 8.55 -3.04
CA LEU A 112 5.38 8.49 -2.11
C LEU A 112 5.78 8.93 -0.68
N LEU A 113 7.04 8.72 -0.28
CA LEU A 113 7.61 9.21 0.97
C LEU A 113 7.68 10.74 1.08
N LYS A 114 7.68 11.47 -0.06
CA LYS A 114 7.65 12.94 -0.05
C LYS A 114 6.34 13.52 0.49
N GLY A 115 5.26 12.73 0.50
CA GLY A 115 3.97 13.14 1.05
C GLY A 115 4.01 13.14 2.58
N MET A 116 3.92 14.33 3.19
CA MET A 116 3.79 14.46 4.64
C MET A 116 2.46 13.86 5.12
N ARG A 117 2.50 13.08 6.20
CA ARG A 117 1.31 12.51 6.84
C ARG A 117 0.98 13.24 8.13
N ALA A 118 -0.31 13.44 8.36
CA ALA A 118 -0.79 14.09 9.58
C ALA A 118 -0.60 13.18 10.80
N HIS A 119 -0.26 13.77 11.95
CA HIS A 119 -0.13 13.09 13.23
C HIS A 119 -1.23 13.55 14.22
N PRO A 120 -1.88 12.63 14.99
CA PRO A 120 -1.79 11.16 14.88
C PRO A 120 -2.83 10.59 13.90
N THR A 121 -2.42 9.73 13.00
CA THR A 121 -3.30 9.05 12.03
C THR A 121 -2.92 7.59 11.82
N TYR A 122 -3.84 6.76 11.31
CA TYR A 122 -3.51 5.40 10.86
C TYR A 122 -2.60 5.43 9.62
N ASN A 123 -2.74 6.48 8.80
CA ASN A 123 -2.00 6.67 7.55
C ASN A 123 -0.48 6.79 7.77
N GLU A 124 -0.03 7.21 8.96
CA GLU A 124 1.41 7.20 9.30
C GLU A 124 2.03 5.81 9.15
N GLY A 125 1.25 4.73 9.39
CA GLY A 125 1.71 3.37 9.17
C GLY A 125 2.11 3.06 7.72
N ILE A 126 1.58 3.80 6.74
CA ILE A 126 2.03 3.72 5.34
C ILE A 126 3.45 4.28 5.23
N GLY A 127 3.74 5.43 5.86
CA GLY A 127 5.08 6.01 5.89
C GLY A 127 6.12 5.04 6.46
N GLU A 128 5.82 4.46 7.62
CA GLU A 128 6.69 3.47 8.27
C GLU A 128 6.92 2.21 7.40
N ALA A 129 5.88 1.72 6.69
CA ALA A 129 6.04 0.59 5.79
C ALA A 129 6.91 0.94 4.57
N LEU A 130 6.79 2.15 4.03
CA LEU A 130 7.63 2.66 2.95
C LEU A 130 9.08 2.83 3.42
N GLU A 131 9.31 3.43 4.59
CA GLU A 131 10.64 3.59 5.19
C GLU A 131 11.29 2.24 5.49
N GLU A 132 10.52 1.24 5.94
CA GLU A 132 11.05 -0.11 6.19
C GLU A 132 11.53 -0.79 4.89
N ALA A 133 10.85 -0.55 3.77
CA ALA A 133 11.31 -1.02 2.47
C ALA A 133 12.65 -0.41 2.04
N GLU A 134 12.95 0.82 2.49
CA GLU A 134 14.23 1.50 2.28
C GLU A 134 15.27 1.17 3.37
N GLY A 135 14.88 0.40 4.39
CA GLY A 135 15.75 0.05 5.53
C GLY A 135 15.95 1.18 6.54
N GLY A 136 15.10 2.20 6.51
CA GLY A 136 15.19 3.41 7.33
C GLY A 136 14.07 3.61 8.36
N ALA A 137 13.17 2.64 8.55
CA ALA A 137 12.04 2.77 9.47
C ALA A 137 12.45 3.09 10.90
N ILE A 138 11.73 4.04 11.52
CA ILE A 138 12.05 4.54 12.87
C ILE A 138 11.43 3.64 13.95
N HIS A 139 10.19 3.18 13.74
CA HIS A 139 9.43 2.41 14.73
C HIS A 139 9.39 0.91 14.43
N VAL A 140 10.31 0.42 13.59
CA VAL A 140 10.46 -1.00 13.26
C VAL A 140 11.86 -1.47 13.64
N VAL A 141 11.95 -2.62 14.31
CA VAL A 141 13.25 -3.22 14.61
C VAL A 141 13.92 -3.66 13.30
N PRO A 142 15.14 -3.19 12.99
CA PRO A 142 15.81 -3.53 11.74
C PRO A 142 16.00 -5.04 11.60
N LYS A 143 15.71 -5.56 10.42
CA LYS A 143 16.04 -6.96 10.09
C LYS A 143 17.56 -7.11 10.09
N LYS A 144 18.08 -8.11 10.80
CA LYS A 144 19.52 -8.45 10.73
C LYS A 144 19.84 -8.78 9.27
N LYS A 145 20.76 -8.05 8.65
CA LYS A 145 21.30 -8.42 7.35
C LYS A 145 21.91 -9.82 7.49
N LYS A 146 21.41 -10.76 6.70
CA LYS A 146 22.01 -12.11 6.57
C LYS A 146 23.28 -12.03 5.75
#